data_34e35445652fc32baa338793071673ee
#
_entry.id   34e35445652fc32baa338793071673ee
#
_cell.length_a   1.000
_cell.length_b   1.000
_cell.length_c   1.000
_cell.angle_alpha   90.00
_cell.angle_beta   90.00
_cell.angle_gamma   90.00
#
_symmetry.space_group_name_H-M   'P 1'
#
loop_
_entity.id
_entity.type
_entity.pdbx_description
1 polymer ?
#
loop_
_entity_poly.entity_id
_entity_poly.type
_entity_poly.pdbx_seq_one_letter_code
_entity_poly.pdbx_strand_id
1 'polypeptide(L)'
;MKERPTNGQVIIVFTEHPILGILLIPYIAERLDDGTLQLVEQAFHASPEAMSKMSEAERQAIHIASYYTEKHLMSVYSREKTVSRFLHKLSEDPERIKNDIRPPIEKKLLEMLALIRDNGLPFYQKQAGSKILYAHHAYHINPHNAEIRVTFHVDNKTFRYQLQCYYEGQPFSLSELKPVVVLTSSPTTLLLGMELYFFPHIESARILPFTKKRSISVDASQIEKYIDNIVIPIARYHEIEAHGLSMMEEKCTCEAILSFEDTTYNGQALQLGFRYGDQTFTPDSALEMKKIVYRKTSGGIFFFRRNITAEEQAVQLLTDAGLQQLNDTHFSLSPEAPEKTIVEWINSHREMLQQSFHLTCNMGNTHYCLDEIRIEQSCDDEVDWFELRITVVIGNLRIPFSRFRKHILEEKREYLLPDGRMILLPEEWFSKYANLLEIGIQTEKG
;
A
#
# COMPACT_ATOMS: atom_id res chain seq x y z
N MET A 1 -26.79 -9.39 42.62
CA MET A 1 -26.10 -8.54 41.64
C MET A 1 -25.04 -7.76 42.44
N LYS A 2 -23.77 -8.04 42.25
CA LYS A 2 -22.69 -7.22 42.88
C LYS A 2 -22.71 -5.87 42.17
N GLU A 3 -22.86 -4.79 42.93
CA GLU A 3 -22.70 -3.44 42.44
C GLU A 3 -21.30 -3.32 41.81
N ARG A 4 -21.25 -2.76 40.61
CA ARG A 4 -19.99 -2.60 39.88
C ARG A 4 -19.23 -1.39 40.41
N PRO A 5 -17.91 -1.52 40.52
CA PRO A 5 -17.07 -0.46 41.06
C PRO A 5 -17.05 0.77 40.16
N THR A 6 -17.00 1.90 40.78
CA THR A 6 -17.05 3.25 40.19
C THR A 6 -15.75 3.66 39.48
N ASN A 7 -14.66 2.87 39.56
CA ASN A 7 -13.32 3.19 39.09
C ASN A 7 -12.64 2.10 38.23
N GLY A 8 -13.41 1.33 37.48
CA GLY A 8 -12.86 0.33 36.57
C GLY A 8 -12.24 0.96 35.30
N GLN A 9 -10.98 0.62 35.00
CA GLN A 9 -10.32 0.97 33.73
C GLN A 9 -10.18 -0.26 32.84
N VAL A 10 -10.18 -0.06 31.52
CA VAL A 10 -9.86 -1.14 30.58
C VAL A 10 -8.34 -1.24 30.47
N ILE A 11 -7.85 -2.47 30.60
CA ILE A 11 -6.45 -2.81 30.38
C ILE A 11 -6.36 -3.96 29.40
N ILE A 12 -5.29 -3.99 28.62
CA ILE A 12 -5.01 -5.09 27.69
C ILE A 12 -4.12 -6.11 28.39
N VAL A 13 -4.50 -7.37 28.29
CA VAL A 13 -3.79 -8.47 28.95
C VAL A 13 -3.24 -9.43 27.91
N PHE A 14 -1.93 -9.67 27.97
CA PHE A 14 -1.27 -10.73 27.23
C PHE A 14 -1.79 -12.09 27.71
N THR A 15 -2.27 -12.89 26.78
CA THR A 15 -2.86 -14.21 27.06
C THR A 15 -2.35 -15.22 26.05
N GLU A 16 -1.82 -16.34 26.54
CA GLU A 16 -1.47 -17.49 25.71
C GLU A 16 -2.67 -18.46 25.64
N HIS A 17 -3.24 -18.58 24.45
CA HIS A 17 -4.29 -19.56 24.21
C HIS A 17 -3.67 -20.85 23.66
N PRO A 18 -4.02 -22.05 24.20
CA PRO A 18 -3.31 -23.29 23.86
C PRO A 18 -3.41 -23.70 22.38
N ILE A 19 -4.42 -23.22 21.65
CA ILE A 19 -4.66 -23.57 20.25
C ILE A 19 -4.44 -22.35 19.35
N LEU A 20 -4.98 -21.20 19.73
CA LEU A 20 -4.97 -19.99 18.89
C LEU A 20 -3.64 -19.20 19.04
N GLY A 21 -2.79 -19.55 19.99
CA GLY A 21 -1.55 -18.84 20.28
C GLY A 21 -1.76 -17.56 21.08
N ILE A 22 -0.94 -16.54 20.84
CA ILE A 22 -0.98 -15.29 21.60
C ILE A 22 -2.21 -14.46 21.21
N LEU A 23 -2.92 -13.97 22.22
CA LEU A 23 -4.06 -13.06 22.11
C LEU A 23 -3.89 -11.88 23.07
N LEU A 24 -4.41 -10.72 22.69
CA LEU A 24 -4.44 -9.51 23.50
C LEU A 24 -5.89 -9.25 23.92
N ILE A 25 -6.20 -9.57 25.17
CA ILE A 25 -7.58 -9.57 25.67
C ILE A 25 -7.82 -8.34 26.55
N PRO A 26 -8.84 -7.51 26.24
CA PRO A 26 -9.23 -6.40 27.09
C PRO A 26 -9.98 -6.91 28.33
N TYR A 27 -9.55 -6.44 29.51
CA TYR A 27 -10.16 -6.70 30.81
C TYR A 27 -10.56 -5.40 31.48
N ILE A 28 -11.62 -5.45 32.26
CA ILE A 28 -11.96 -4.43 33.23
C ILE A 28 -11.13 -4.74 34.49
N ALA A 29 -10.38 -3.78 34.94
CA ALA A 29 -9.59 -3.88 36.16
C ALA A 29 -9.90 -2.74 37.12
N GLU A 30 -9.82 -3.04 38.43
CA GLU A 30 -9.99 -2.09 39.51
C GLU A 30 -8.64 -1.83 40.17
N ARG A 31 -8.38 -0.58 40.53
CA ARG A 31 -7.23 -0.21 41.31
C ARG A 31 -7.54 -0.43 42.79
N LEU A 32 -6.73 -1.23 43.46
CA LEU A 32 -6.80 -1.45 44.92
C LEU A 32 -6.04 -0.34 45.66
N ASP A 33 -6.28 -0.26 46.98
CA ASP A 33 -5.69 0.77 47.88
C ASP A 33 -4.16 0.72 47.92
N ASP A 34 -3.58 -0.45 47.67
CA ASP A 34 -2.11 -0.66 47.61
C ASP A 34 -1.50 -0.33 46.24
N GLY A 35 -2.34 0.17 45.31
CA GLY A 35 -1.93 0.55 43.94
C GLY A 35 -1.88 -0.61 42.94
N THR A 36 -2.15 -1.85 43.36
CA THR A 36 -2.26 -3.00 42.45
C THR A 36 -3.56 -2.96 41.67
N LEU A 37 -3.63 -3.73 40.58
CA LEU A 37 -4.84 -3.85 39.75
C LEU A 37 -5.45 -5.24 39.93
N GLN A 38 -6.75 -5.30 40.20
CA GLN A 38 -7.51 -6.55 40.26
C GLN A 38 -8.33 -6.70 38.97
N LEU A 39 -8.14 -7.82 38.28
CA LEU A 39 -8.94 -8.19 37.12
C LEU A 39 -10.36 -8.60 37.55
N VAL A 40 -11.37 -7.90 37.09
CA VAL A 40 -12.77 -8.18 37.36
C VAL A 40 -13.34 -9.18 36.41
N GLU A 41 -13.43 -8.79 35.13
CA GLU A 41 -13.97 -9.60 34.05
C GLU A 41 -13.36 -9.21 32.68
N GLN A 42 -13.51 -10.05 31.68
CA GLN A 42 -13.19 -9.67 30.31
C GLN A 42 -14.18 -8.58 29.86
N ALA A 43 -13.66 -7.54 29.20
CA ALA A 43 -14.44 -6.37 28.81
C ALA A 43 -15.58 -6.66 27.81
N PHE A 44 -15.56 -7.82 27.17
CA PHE A 44 -16.68 -8.30 26.32
C PHE A 44 -18.00 -8.48 27.10
N HIS A 45 -17.92 -8.65 28.41
CA HIS A 45 -19.08 -8.87 29.29
C HIS A 45 -19.52 -7.59 30.01
N ALA A 46 -18.94 -6.43 29.61
CA ALA A 46 -19.29 -5.13 30.16
C ALA A 46 -20.79 -4.80 29.95
N SER A 47 -21.41 -4.20 31.00
CA SER A 47 -22.77 -3.70 30.83
C SER A 47 -22.81 -2.48 29.91
N PRO A 48 -23.97 -2.16 29.30
CA PRO A 48 -24.14 -0.94 28.49
C PRO A 48 -23.73 0.33 29.24
N GLU A 49 -23.99 0.40 30.55
CA GLU A 49 -23.59 1.53 31.39
C GLU A 49 -22.06 1.62 31.57
N ALA A 50 -21.39 0.48 31.73
CA ALA A 50 -19.92 0.44 31.78
C ALA A 50 -19.32 0.83 30.42
N MET A 51 -19.87 0.31 29.33
CA MET A 51 -19.46 0.66 27.95
C MET A 51 -19.61 2.16 27.66
N SER A 52 -20.67 2.82 28.13
CA SER A 52 -20.88 4.25 27.92
C SER A 52 -19.83 5.16 28.60
N LYS A 53 -19.20 4.66 29.65
CA LYS A 53 -18.13 5.38 30.41
C LYS A 53 -16.73 5.17 29.84
N MET A 54 -16.57 4.23 28.91
CA MET A 54 -15.28 3.91 28.28
C MET A 54 -14.91 4.96 27.24
N SER A 55 -13.62 5.23 27.12
CA SER A 55 -13.05 6.04 26.03
C SER A 55 -13.27 5.37 24.68
N GLU A 56 -13.12 6.12 23.60
CA GLU A 56 -13.21 5.56 22.24
C GLU A 56 -12.16 4.48 22.01
N ALA A 57 -10.91 4.68 22.47
CA ALA A 57 -9.84 3.70 22.34
C ALA A 57 -10.16 2.39 23.08
N GLU A 58 -10.76 2.47 24.29
CA GLU A 58 -11.18 1.28 25.03
C GLU A 58 -12.30 0.52 24.31
N ARG A 59 -13.29 1.22 23.74
CA ARG A 59 -14.35 0.59 22.93
C ARG A 59 -13.77 -0.07 21.68
N GLN A 60 -12.86 0.61 20.98
CA GLN A 60 -12.17 0.04 19.81
C GLN A 60 -11.36 -1.20 20.18
N ALA A 61 -10.66 -1.21 21.31
CA ALA A 61 -9.93 -2.39 21.79
C ALA A 61 -10.86 -3.60 21.98
N ILE A 62 -12.03 -3.39 22.58
CA ILE A 62 -13.04 -4.45 22.76
C ILE A 62 -13.56 -4.92 21.39
N HIS A 63 -13.84 -4.00 20.48
CA HIS A 63 -14.29 -4.34 19.14
C HIS A 63 -13.24 -5.16 18.38
N ILE A 64 -11.99 -4.72 18.34
CA ILE A 64 -10.88 -5.46 17.69
C ILE A 64 -10.76 -6.87 18.28
N ALA A 65 -10.75 -6.99 19.61
CA ALA A 65 -10.61 -8.27 20.27
C ALA A 65 -11.79 -9.21 20.04
N SER A 66 -12.99 -8.69 19.74
CA SER A 66 -14.17 -9.50 19.43
C SER A 66 -13.98 -10.40 18.21
N TYR A 67 -13.14 -10.00 17.24
CA TYR A 67 -12.86 -10.74 16.01
C TYR A 67 -12.05 -12.03 16.21
N TYR A 68 -11.33 -12.17 17.31
CA TYR A 68 -10.59 -13.40 17.63
C TYR A 68 -11.10 -14.12 18.89
N THR A 69 -12.34 -13.82 19.30
CA THR A 69 -13.02 -14.67 20.28
C THR A 69 -13.31 -16.05 19.68
N GLU A 70 -13.24 -17.09 20.50
CA GLU A 70 -13.52 -18.46 20.06
C GLU A 70 -14.88 -18.60 19.36
N LYS A 71 -15.91 -17.90 19.86
CA LYS A 71 -17.25 -17.90 19.26
C LYS A 71 -17.25 -17.27 17.87
N HIS A 72 -16.57 -16.13 17.70
CA HIS A 72 -16.50 -15.48 16.40
C HIS A 72 -15.75 -16.33 15.40
N LEU A 73 -14.57 -16.85 15.76
CA LEU A 73 -13.78 -17.72 14.90
C LEU A 73 -14.56 -18.98 14.52
N MET A 74 -15.28 -19.58 15.46
CA MET A 74 -16.16 -20.71 15.15
C MET A 74 -17.23 -20.34 14.12
N SER A 75 -17.87 -19.18 14.26
CA SER A 75 -18.92 -18.75 13.33
C SER A 75 -18.44 -18.48 11.92
N VAL A 76 -17.18 -18.03 11.76
CA VAL A 76 -16.59 -17.70 10.47
C VAL A 76 -15.96 -18.94 9.80
N TYR A 77 -15.25 -19.75 10.58
CA TYR A 77 -14.40 -20.81 10.03
C TYR A 77 -14.95 -22.23 10.23
N SER A 78 -16.12 -22.41 10.85
CA SER A 78 -16.62 -23.74 11.16
C SER A 78 -18.14 -23.84 11.08
N ARG A 79 -18.63 -25.06 10.84
CA ARG A 79 -20.06 -25.43 10.95
C ARG A 79 -20.37 -26.15 12.26
N GLU A 80 -19.40 -26.22 13.18
CA GLU A 80 -19.59 -26.87 14.47
C GLU A 80 -20.60 -26.11 15.34
N LYS A 81 -21.34 -26.87 16.15
CA LYS A 81 -22.39 -26.29 17.02
C LYS A 81 -21.83 -25.82 18.37
N THR A 82 -20.63 -26.22 18.74
CA THR A 82 -20.01 -25.87 20.03
C THR A 82 -18.56 -25.47 19.87
N VAL A 83 -18.13 -24.49 20.65
CA VAL A 83 -16.75 -24.02 20.68
C VAL A 83 -15.76 -25.15 21.01
N SER A 84 -16.10 -26.02 21.95
CA SER A 84 -15.23 -27.15 22.34
C SER A 84 -14.94 -28.09 21.16
N ARG A 85 -15.93 -28.43 20.34
CA ARG A 85 -15.73 -29.25 19.14
C ARG A 85 -14.92 -28.54 18.07
N PHE A 86 -15.16 -27.24 17.89
CA PHE A 86 -14.40 -26.41 16.98
C PHE A 86 -12.91 -26.41 17.36
N LEU A 87 -12.59 -26.10 18.63
CA LEU A 87 -11.23 -26.07 19.13
C LEU A 87 -10.55 -27.45 19.07
N HIS A 88 -11.28 -28.52 19.39
CA HIS A 88 -10.76 -29.89 19.25
C HIS A 88 -10.33 -30.19 17.79
N LYS A 89 -11.19 -29.90 16.81
CA LYS A 89 -10.85 -30.08 15.40
C LYS A 89 -9.67 -29.20 14.97
N LEU A 90 -9.57 -27.99 15.46
CA LEU A 90 -8.40 -27.14 15.17
C LEU A 90 -7.12 -27.71 15.76
N SER A 91 -7.17 -28.28 16.97
CA SER A 91 -5.98 -28.88 17.58
C SER A 91 -5.43 -30.08 16.82
N GLU A 92 -6.27 -30.73 16.01
CA GLU A 92 -5.90 -31.85 15.12
C GLU A 92 -5.33 -31.39 13.77
N ASP A 93 -5.46 -30.10 13.41
CA ASP A 93 -5.06 -29.54 12.11
C ASP A 93 -4.18 -28.26 12.29
N PRO A 94 -2.88 -28.43 12.66
CA PRO A 94 -1.96 -27.30 12.83
C PRO A 94 -1.75 -26.46 11.58
N GLU A 95 -1.82 -27.07 10.39
CA GLU A 95 -1.65 -26.32 9.12
C GLU A 95 -2.81 -25.37 8.87
N ARG A 96 -4.01 -25.78 9.20
CA ARG A 96 -5.19 -24.93 9.13
C ARG A 96 -5.11 -23.75 10.13
N ILE A 97 -4.63 -24.01 11.34
CA ILE A 97 -4.38 -22.93 12.30
C ILE A 97 -3.42 -21.91 11.71
N LYS A 98 -2.30 -22.38 11.17
CA LYS A 98 -1.23 -21.54 10.61
C LYS A 98 -1.68 -20.75 9.39
N ASN A 99 -2.41 -21.38 8.46
CA ASN A 99 -2.70 -20.79 7.16
C ASN A 99 -4.03 -20.01 7.12
N ASP A 100 -5.05 -20.44 7.88
CA ASP A 100 -6.39 -19.87 7.79
C ASP A 100 -6.79 -19.05 9.02
N ILE A 101 -6.42 -19.51 10.22
CA ILE A 101 -6.89 -18.92 11.48
C ILE A 101 -5.93 -17.84 12.00
N ARG A 102 -4.63 -18.13 11.98
CA ARG A 102 -3.63 -17.22 12.57
C ARG A 102 -3.45 -15.91 11.80
N PRO A 103 -3.43 -15.87 10.45
CA PRO A 103 -3.23 -14.63 9.72
C PRO A 103 -4.30 -13.55 10.02
N PRO A 104 -5.61 -13.82 9.99
CA PRO A 104 -6.60 -12.81 10.38
C PRO A 104 -6.50 -12.41 11.87
N ILE A 105 -6.12 -13.32 12.77
CA ILE A 105 -5.83 -12.95 14.18
C ILE A 105 -4.65 -11.98 14.22
N GLU A 106 -3.53 -12.27 13.54
CA GLU A 106 -2.35 -11.40 13.54
C GLU A 106 -2.66 -10.01 12.97
N LYS A 107 -3.51 -9.92 11.94
CA LYS A 107 -3.97 -8.63 11.42
C LYS A 107 -4.69 -7.82 12.51
N LYS A 108 -5.56 -8.45 13.30
CA LYS A 108 -6.25 -7.80 14.40
C LYS A 108 -5.34 -7.51 15.60
N LEU A 109 -4.32 -8.33 15.83
CA LEU A 109 -3.29 -8.02 16.83
C LEU A 109 -2.47 -6.80 16.44
N LEU A 110 -2.15 -6.60 15.15
CA LEU A 110 -1.48 -5.38 14.67
C LEU A 110 -2.33 -4.13 14.91
N GLU A 111 -3.64 -4.19 14.61
CA GLU A 111 -4.57 -3.10 14.89
C GLU A 111 -4.63 -2.80 16.41
N MET A 112 -4.67 -3.83 17.25
CA MET A 112 -4.66 -3.69 18.70
C MET A 112 -3.35 -3.09 19.23
N LEU A 113 -2.21 -3.53 18.71
CA LEU A 113 -0.89 -3.03 19.11
C LEU A 113 -0.69 -1.57 18.71
N ALA A 114 -1.17 -1.18 17.52
CA ALA A 114 -1.19 0.23 17.12
C ALA A 114 -2.07 1.07 18.07
N LEU A 115 -3.26 0.58 18.38
CA LEU A 115 -4.18 1.26 19.30
C LEU A 115 -3.57 1.44 20.70
N ILE A 116 -2.91 0.39 21.22
CA ILE A 116 -2.21 0.42 22.52
C ILE A 116 -1.13 1.51 22.49
N ARG A 117 -0.27 1.52 21.45
CA ARG A 117 0.82 2.47 21.29
C ARG A 117 0.31 3.91 21.18
N ASP A 118 -0.64 4.13 20.27
CA ASP A 118 -1.06 5.47 19.90
C ASP A 118 -1.95 6.16 20.96
N ASN A 119 -2.62 5.35 21.81
CA ASN A 119 -3.50 5.86 22.86
C ASN A 119 -2.97 5.60 24.29
N GLY A 120 -1.81 4.97 24.44
CA GLY A 120 -1.22 4.68 25.75
C GLY A 120 -2.07 3.72 26.59
N LEU A 121 -2.79 2.77 25.96
CA LEU A 121 -3.59 1.80 26.69
C LEU A 121 -2.69 0.91 27.55
N PRO A 122 -3.05 0.69 28.82
CA PRO A 122 -2.24 -0.14 29.73
C PRO A 122 -2.16 -1.58 29.24
N PHE A 123 -0.95 -2.11 29.12
CA PHE A 123 -0.69 -3.46 28.64
C PHE A 123 0.09 -4.27 29.67
N TYR A 124 -0.46 -5.41 30.08
CA TYR A 124 0.03 -6.20 31.20
C TYR A 124 0.22 -7.68 30.88
N GLN A 125 1.22 -8.28 31.54
CA GLN A 125 1.35 -9.72 31.62
C GLN A 125 0.49 -10.25 32.77
N LYS A 126 -0.29 -11.30 32.49
CA LYS A 126 -1.05 -12.02 33.52
C LYS A 126 -0.31 -13.28 33.94
N GLN A 127 -0.09 -13.45 35.22
CA GLN A 127 0.38 -14.71 35.75
C GLN A 127 -0.75 -15.75 35.78
N ALA A 128 -0.41 -17.01 35.52
CA ALA A 128 -1.37 -18.10 35.54
C ALA A 128 -2.06 -18.20 36.91
N GLY A 129 -3.40 -18.25 36.89
CA GLY A 129 -4.21 -18.35 38.12
C GLY A 129 -4.36 -17.06 38.92
N SER A 130 -3.60 -15.99 38.67
CA SER A 130 -3.70 -14.71 39.35
C SER A 130 -4.70 -13.79 38.71
N LYS A 131 -5.48 -13.07 39.52
CA LYS A 131 -6.29 -11.91 39.09
C LYS A 131 -5.67 -10.58 39.54
N ILE A 132 -4.55 -10.60 40.25
CA ILE A 132 -3.84 -9.42 40.72
C ILE A 132 -2.68 -9.13 39.79
N LEU A 133 -2.59 -7.87 39.35
CA LEU A 133 -1.51 -7.36 38.53
C LEU A 133 -0.73 -6.30 39.32
N TYR A 134 0.58 -6.46 39.36
CA TYR A 134 1.50 -5.52 39.97
C TYR A 134 2.10 -4.60 38.94
N ALA A 135 2.65 -3.46 39.36
CA ALA A 135 3.26 -2.49 38.44
C ALA A 135 4.37 -3.11 37.55
N HIS A 136 5.14 -4.07 38.09
CA HIS A 136 6.20 -4.75 37.34
C HIS A 136 5.69 -5.77 36.30
N HIS A 137 4.38 -6.04 36.24
CA HIS A 137 3.74 -6.83 35.21
C HIS A 137 3.35 -5.98 33.99
N ALA A 138 3.50 -4.65 34.07
CA ALA A 138 3.21 -3.78 32.95
C ALA A 138 4.31 -3.89 31.90
N TYR A 139 3.92 -4.07 30.64
CA TYR A 139 4.84 -3.95 29.52
C TYR A 139 5.11 -2.49 29.19
N HIS A 140 6.37 -2.19 28.94
CA HIS A 140 6.78 -0.91 28.39
C HIS A 140 6.60 -0.91 26.87
N ILE A 141 5.89 0.11 26.37
CA ILE A 141 5.58 0.23 24.96
C ILE A 141 6.50 1.28 24.36
N ASN A 142 7.40 0.84 23.51
CA ASN A 142 8.27 1.75 22.77
C ASN A 142 7.47 2.52 21.73
N PRO A 143 7.38 3.88 21.78
CA PRO A 143 6.53 4.66 20.88
C PRO A 143 7.04 4.67 19.44
N HIS A 144 8.34 4.54 19.23
CA HIS A 144 8.96 4.55 17.91
C HIS A 144 9.23 3.15 17.38
N ASN A 145 9.40 3.03 16.08
CA ASN A 145 9.82 1.78 15.46
C ASN A 145 11.30 1.49 15.75
N ALA A 146 11.61 0.22 15.95
CA ALA A 146 12.99 -0.23 15.98
C ALA A 146 13.52 -0.35 14.55
N GLU A 147 14.79 0.01 14.40
CA GLU A 147 15.51 -0.11 13.14
C GLU A 147 16.39 -1.35 13.15
N ILE A 148 16.65 -1.86 11.95
CA ILE A 148 17.64 -2.91 11.75
C ILE A 148 18.66 -2.46 10.72
N ARG A 149 19.92 -2.86 10.93
CA ARG A 149 21.01 -2.77 9.97
C ARG A 149 21.57 -4.15 9.75
N VAL A 150 21.83 -4.48 8.51
CA VAL A 150 22.34 -5.79 8.15
C VAL A 150 23.68 -5.64 7.46
N THR A 151 24.68 -6.35 7.96
CA THR A 151 26.01 -6.38 7.38
C THR A 151 26.26 -7.74 6.73
N PHE A 152 26.66 -7.74 5.47
CA PHE A 152 27.01 -8.92 4.70
C PHE A 152 28.53 -8.97 4.48
N HIS A 153 29.11 -10.14 4.67
CA HIS A 153 30.50 -10.44 4.34
C HIS A 153 30.53 -11.60 3.37
N VAL A 154 31.11 -11.35 2.20
CA VAL A 154 31.25 -12.35 1.15
C VAL A 154 32.73 -12.58 0.92
N ASP A 155 33.16 -13.82 1.05
CA ASP A 155 34.47 -14.29 0.65
C ASP A 155 34.33 -15.46 -0.34
N ASN A 156 35.46 -15.99 -0.82
CA ASN A 156 35.46 -17.06 -1.84
C ASN A 156 34.81 -18.36 -1.38
N LYS A 157 34.53 -18.54 -0.10
CA LYS A 157 34.02 -19.79 0.47
C LYS A 157 32.75 -19.63 1.28
N THR A 158 32.53 -18.45 1.83
CA THR A 158 31.42 -18.21 2.76
C THR A 158 30.68 -16.91 2.48
N PHE A 159 29.38 -16.97 2.69
CA PHE A 159 28.54 -15.80 2.82
C PHE A 159 28.07 -15.70 4.27
N ARG A 160 28.44 -14.62 4.93
CA ARG A 160 28.09 -14.37 6.34
C ARG A 160 27.25 -13.12 6.44
N TYR A 161 26.20 -13.14 7.24
CA TYR A 161 25.44 -11.95 7.54
C TYR A 161 25.17 -11.80 9.03
N GLN A 162 25.06 -10.54 9.48
CA GLN A 162 24.80 -10.12 10.85
C GLN A 162 23.65 -9.12 10.82
N LEU A 163 22.80 -9.18 11.84
CA LEU A 163 21.70 -8.25 12.04
C LEU A 163 21.92 -7.53 13.37
N GLN A 164 21.93 -6.20 13.33
CA GLN A 164 22.01 -5.34 14.51
C GLN A 164 20.73 -4.54 14.62
N CYS A 165 20.11 -4.57 15.79
CA CYS A 165 18.92 -3.78 16.10
C CYS A 165 19.30 -2.45 16.75
N TYR A 166 18.50 -1.41 16.45
CA TYR A 166 18.64 -0.07 17.02
C TYR A 166 17.28 0.43 17.50
N TYR A 167 17.28 1.15 18.59
CA TYR A 167 16.14 1.92 19.05
C TYR A 167 16.61 3.32 19.43
N GLU A 168 15.99 4.36 18.84
CA GLU A 168 16.42 5.76 18.99
C GLU A 168 17.93 5.97 18.77
N GLY A 169 18.47 5.28 17.76
CA GLY A 169 19.89 5.32 17.42
C GLY A 169 20.83 4.53 18.32
N GLN A 170 20.32 3.92 19.41
CA GLN A 170 21.10 3.09 20.32
C GLN A 170 21.02 1.61 19.91
N PRO A 171 22.16 0.93 19.75
CA PRO A 171 22.18 -0.49 19.42
C PRO A 171 21.75 -1.34 20.62
N PHE A 172 20.98 -2.40 20.35
CA PHE A 172 20.65 -3.42 21.33
C PHE A 172 20.74 -4.82 20.73
N SER A 173 20.88 -5.82 21.60
CA SER A 173 21.06 -7.23 21.22
C SER A 173 19.81 -8.03 21.52
N LEU A 174 19.27 -8.71 20.51
CA LEU A 174 18.14 -9.63 20.67
C LEU A 174 18.47 -10.84 21.57
N SER A 175 19.74 -11.22 21.68
CA SER A 175 20.15 -12.37 22.51
C SER A 175 20.23 -12.04 24.00
N GLU A 176 20.30 -10.77 24.36
CA GLU A 176 20.44 -10.30 25.77
C GLU A 176 19.08 -10.01 26.39
N LEU A 177 18.08 -9.67 25.62
CA LEU A 177 16.72 -9.36 26.08
C LEU A 177 15.84 -10.62 26.06
N LYS A 178 15.54 -11.19 27.21
CA LYS A 178 14.71 -12.41 27.34
C LYS A 178 13.61 -12.23 28.36
N PRO A 179 12.45 -12.89 28.17
CA PRO A 179 12.10 -13.79 27.06
C PRO A 179 11.88 -13.04 25.74
N VAL A 180 11.98 -13.76 24.61
CA VAL A 180 11.63 -13.27 23.28
C VAL A 180 10.30 -13.88 22.88
N VAL A 181 9.30 -13.04 22.66
CA VAL A 181 7.96 -13.47 22.25
C VAL A 181 7.54 -12.73 20.99
N VAL A 182 7.12 -13.48 19.96
CA VAL A 182 6.60 -12.91 18.71
C VAL A 182 5.10 -12.69 18.89
N LEU A 183 4.66 -11.43 18.83
CA LEU A 183 3.24 -11.09 18.84
C LEU A 183 2.64 -11.14 17.44
N THR A 184 3.37 -10.59 16.46
CA THR A 184 2.99 -10.63 15.04
C THR A 184 4.20 -10.98 14.19
N SER A 185 3.94 -11.65 13.05
CA SER A 185 4.99 -12.21 12.20
C SER A 185 5.40 -11.28 11.06
N SER A 186 4.45 -10.53 10.49
CA SER A 186 4.67 -9.62 9.36
C SER A 186 3.62 -8.49 9.34
N PRO A 187 3.99 -7.24 9.64
CA PRO A 187 5.26 -6.80 10.20
C PRO A 187 5.53 -7.41 11.58
N THR A 188 6.81 -7.48 11.95
CA THR A 188 7.21 -8.12 13.20
C THR A 188 6.99 -7.21 14.40
N THR A 189 6.33 -7.72 15.42
CA THR A 189 6.29 -7.10 16.74
C THR A 189 6.79 -8.10 17.77
N LEU A 190 7.78 -7.69 18.56
CA LEU A 190 8.43 -8.54 19.56
C LEU A 190 8.24 -7.96 20.95
N LEU A 191 7.92 -8.84 21.91
CA LEU A 191 8.19 -8.59 23.33
C LEU A 191 9.58 -9.13 23.64
N LEU A 192 10.47 -8.26 24.09
CA LEU A 192 11.82 -8.55 24.49
C LEU A 192 11.95 -8.21 25.99
N GLY A 193 11.93 -9.24 26.83
CA GLY A 193 11.75 -9.03 28.27
C GLY A 193 10.37 -8.42 28.57
N MET A 194 10.37 -7.22 29.13
CA MET A 194 9.16 -6.46 29.44
C MET A 194 8.91 -5.28 28.47
N GLU A 195 9.62 -5.23 27.35
CA GLU A 195 9.56 -4.14 26.39
C GLU A 195 9.00 -4.59 25.05
N LEU A 196 8.12 -3.77 24.45
CA LEU A 196 7.50 -4.00 23.16
C LEU A 196 8.22 -3.23 22.07
N TYR A 197 8.73 -3.94 21.04
CA TYR A 197 9.43 -3.38 19.90
C TYR A 197 8.68 -3.67 18.60
N PHE A 198 8.55 -2.64 17.77
CA PHE A 198 7.92 -2.71 16.45
C PHE A 198 9.00 -2.68 15.37
N PHE A 199 9.01 -3.70 14.52
CA PHE A 199 9.94 -3.82 13.40
C PHE A 199 9.14 -3.79 12.09
N PRO A 200 8.94 -2.62 11.48
CA PRO A 200 8.25 -2.54 10.20
C PRO A 200 9.07 -3.20 9.10
N HIS A 201 8.39 -3.70 8.07
CA HIS A 201 9.01 -4.19 6.83
C HIS A 201 9.95 -5.39 6.96
N ILE A 202 9.90 -6.11 8.06
CA ILE A 202 10.64 -7.36 8.20
C ILE A 202 9.77 -8.46 8.83
N GLU A 203 9.94 -9.68 8.35
CA GLU A 203 9.29 -10.87 8.90
C GLU A 203 10.06 -11.42 10.10
N SER A 204 9.36 -11.89 11.12
CA SER A 204 9.95 -12.45 12.34
C SER A 204 10.89 -13.61 12.05
N ALA A 205 10.62 -14.42 11.03
CA ALA A 205 11.48 -15.53 10.60
C ALA A 205 12.91 -15.08 10.25
N ARG A 206 13.09 -13.83 9.84
CA ARG A 206 14.40 -13.25 9.50
C ARG A 206 15.14 -12.69 10.71
N ILE A 207 14.41 -12.29 11.76
CA ILE A 207 14.98 -11.74 13.00
C ILE A 207 15.29 -12.85 14.01
N LEU A 208 14.39 -13.82 14.18
CA LEU A 208 14.46 -14.85 15.21
C LEU A 208 15.78 -15.65 15.27
N PRO A 209 16.46 -15.99 14.16
CA PRO A 209 17.76 -16.67 14.24
C PRO A 209 18.79 -15.88 15.06
N PHE A 210 18.73 -14.55 15.07
CA PHE A 210 19.66 -13.67 15.78
C PHE A 210 19.37 -13.53 17.28
N THR A 211 18.28 -14.08 17.77
CA THR A 211 18.05 -14.25 19.21
C THR A 211 18.97 -15.32 19.84
N LYS A 212 19.54 -16.18 19.00
CA LYS A 212 20.41 -17.29 19.41
C LYS A 212 21.84 -17.20 18.85
N LYS A 213 22.04 -16.50 17.73
CA LYS A 213 23.32 -16.41 17.01
C LYS A 213 23.61 -14.98 16.66
N ARG A 214 24.86 -14.54 16.80
CA ARG A 214 25.27 -13.19 16.38
C ARG A 214 25.42 -13.06 14.87
N SER A 215 25.74 -14.14 14.18
CA SER A 215 25.87 -14.18 12.73
C SER A 215 25.41 -15.52 12.16
N ILE A 216 25.02 -15.50 10.90
CA ILE A 216 24.68 -16.70 10.13
C ILE A 216 25.67 -16.79 8.99
N SER A 217 26.25 -17.99 8.80
CA SER A 217 27.19 -18.25 7.72
C SER A 217 26.70 -19.44 6.90
N VAL A 218 26.80 -19.29 5.59
CA VAL A 218 26.42 -20.32 4.60
C VAL A 218 27.50 -20.45 3.54
N ASP A 219 27.50 -21.58 2.84
CA ASP A 219 28.43 -21.84 1.77
C ASP A 219 28.25 -20.87 0.59
N ALA A 220 29.35 -20.43 -0.03
CA ALA A 220 29.31 -19.47 -1.14
C ALA A 220 28.52 -19.97 -2.36
N SER A 221 28.38 -21.29 -2.53
CA SER A 221 27.51 -21.86 -3.60
C SER A 221 26.06 -21.51 -3.46
N GLN A 222 25.62 -21.10 -2.26
CA GLN A 222 24.23 -20.71 -1.96
C GLN A 222 24.02 -19.18 -2.07
N ILE A 223 25.04 -18.41 -2.41
CA ILE A 223 25.03 -16.93 -2.32
C ILE A 223 23.89 -16.31 -3.13
N GLU A 224 23.64 -16.76 -4.36
CA GLU A 224 22.57 -16.22 -5.21
C GLU A 224 21.19 -16.39 -4.54
N LYS A 225 20.91 -17.58 -4.04
CA LYS A 225 19.66 -17.87 -3.34
C LYS A 225 19.48 -16.99 -2.09
N TYR A 226 20.57 -16.70 -1.38
CA TYR A 226 20.54 -15.84 -0.20
C TYR A 226 20.39 -14.36 -0.56
N ILE A 227 21.02 -13.93 -1.66
CA ILE A 227 20.82 -12.56 -2.17
C ILE A 227 19.35 -12.36 -2.52
N ASP A 228 18.73 -13.25 -3.29
CA ASP A 228 17.35 -13.10 -3.71
C ASP A 228 16.34 -13.20 -2.55
N ASN A 229 16.56 -14.14 -1.62
CA ASN A 229 15.58 -14.43 -0.57
C ASN A 229 15.79 -13.63 0.73
N ILE A 230 16.98 -13.07 0.97
CA ILE A 230 17.33 -12.39 2.22
C ILE A 230 17.82 -10.98 1.97
N VAL A 231 18.88 -10.81 1.14
CA VAL A 231 19.53 -9.50 0.97
C VAL A 231 18.58 -8.51 0.32
N ILE A 232 18.01 -8.85 -0.84
CA ILE A 232 17.12 -7.97 -1.60
C ILE A 232 15.88 -7.57 -0.80
N PRO A 233 15.12 -8.50 -0.21
CA PRO A 233 13.94 -8.13 0.58
C PRO A 233 14.23 -7.25 1.80
N ILE A 234 15.38 -7.43 2.45
CA ILE A 234 15.78 -6.58 3.59
C ILE A 234 16.23 -5.22 3.09
N ALA A 235 17.07 -5.19 2.05
CA ALA A 235 17.66 -3.97 1.53
C ALA A 235 16.67 -2.99 0.91
N ARG A 236 15.47 -3.45 0.54
CA ARG A 236 14.39 -2.56 0.08
C ARG A 236 13.95 -1.54 1.12
N TYR A 237 13.96 -1.94 2.38
CA TYR A 237 13.41 -1.15 3.49
C TYR A 237 14.44 -0.74 4.53
N HIS A 238 15.61 -1.39 4.54
CA HIS A 238 16.63 -1.20 5.56
C HIS A 238 17.98 -0.87 4.96
N GLU A 239 18.80 -0.16 5.74
CA GLU A 239 20.20 0.06 5.35
C GLU A 239 20.99 -1.23 5.48
N ILE A 240 21.82 -1.49 4.48
CA ILE A 240 22.72 -2.65 4.45
C ILE A 240 24.15 -2.21 4.16
N GLU A 241 25.09 -2.93 4.75
CA GLU A 241 26.52 -2.87 4.42
C GLU A 241 26.92 -4.20 3.78
N ALA A 242 27.68 -4.14 2.68
CA ALA A 242 28.18 -5.33 2.02
C ALA A 242 29.70 -5.25 1.86
N HIS A 243 30.39 -6.25 2.40
CA HIS A 243 31.83 -6.41 2.26
C HIS A 243 32.11 -7.61 1.36
N GLY A 244 32.96 -7.42 0.34
CA GLY A 244 33.24 -8.46 -0.66
C GLY A 244 32.15 -8.63 -1.72
N LEU A 245 31.14 -7.77 -1.75
CA LEU A 245 30.12 -7.66 -2.78
C LEU A 245 30.02 -6.20 -3.21
N SER A 246 30.08 -5.94 -4.49
CA SER A 246 29.93 -4.57 -5.02
C SER A 246 28.48 -4.11 -4.87
N MET A 247 28.27 -2.95 -4.25
CA MET A 247 26.98 -2.27 -4.18
C MET A 247 27.11 -0.93 -4.91
N MET A 248 26.29 -0.73 -5.94
CA MET A 248 26.33 0.47 -6.77
C MET A 248 24.96 1.12 -6.84
N GLU A 249 24.89 2.39 -6.50
CA GLU A 249 23.70 3.20 -6.70
C GLU A 249 23.66 3.70 -8.15
N GLU A 250 22.64 3.30 -8.90
CA GLU A 250 22.38 3.86 -10.21
C GLU A 250 21.58 5.15 -10.04
N LYS A 251 22.20 6.27 -10.36
CA LYS A 251 21.54 7.58 -10.33
C LYS A 251 20.61 7.70 -11.53
N CYS A 252 19.32 7.63 -11.27
CA CYS A 252 18.29 7.83 -12.27
C CYS A 252 17.39 9.00 -11.89
N THR A 253 16.94 9.73 -12.89
CA THR A 253 15.88 10.74 -12.71
C THR A 253 14.54 10.04 -12.50
N CYS A 254 13.70 10.61 -11.64
CA CYS A 254 12.33 10.20 -11.50
C CYS A 254 11.53 10.69 -12.73
N GLU A 255 10.92 9.78 -13.46
CA GLU A 255 9.98 10.10 -14.54
C GLU A 255 8.58 9.67 -14.12
N ALA A 256 7.68 10.64 -13.93
CA ALA A 256 6.29 10.35 -13.67
C ALA A 256 5.59 9.87 -14.94
N ILE A 257 5.03 8.67 -14.90
CA ILE A 257 4.30 8.05 -16.01
C ILE A 257 2.81 8.13 -15.68
N LEU A 258 2.04 8.66 -16.60
CA LEU A 258 0.60 8.71 -16.48
C LEU A 258 -0.01 7.87 -17.59
N SER A 259 -0.69 6.79 -17.24
CA SER A 259 -1.39 5.91 -18.17
C SER A 259 -2.89 6.05 -18.01
N PHE A 260 -3.59 6.04 -19.16
CA PHE A 260 -5.03 6.07 -19.18
C PHE A 260 -5.57 4.63 -19.10
N GLU A 261 -6.50 4.39 -18.17
CA GLU A 261 -7.14 3.10 -18.00
C GLU A 261 -8.67 3.22 -17.99
N ASP A 262 -9.34 2.28 -18.66
CA ASP A 262 -10.78 2.10 -18.56
C ASP A 262 -11.07 1.11 -17.44
N THR A 263 -11.50 1.61 -16.29
CA THR A 263 -11.76 0.78 -15.13
C THR A 263 -13.22 0.31 -15.13
N THR A 264 -13.41 -1.00 -15.05
CA THR A 264 -14.73 -1.66 -15.06
C THR A 264 -15.66 -1.24 -13.91
N TYR A 265 -15.12 -0.59 -12.87
CA TYR A 265 -15.89 -0.22 -11.67
C TYR A 265 -16.22 1.27 -11.53
N ASN A 266 -15.41 2.18 -12.07
CA ASN A 266 -15.57 3.63 -11.86
C ASN A 266 -15.45 4.48 -13.15
N GLY A 267 -15.46 3.86 -14.32
CA GLY A 267 -15.27 4.59 -15.59
C GLY A 267 -13.80 4.90 -15.87
N GLN A 268 -13.55 6.00 -16.58
CA GLN A 268 -12.22 6.38 -17.05
C GLN A 268 -11.36 6.95 -15.91
N ALA A 269 -10.13 6.45 -15.78
CA ALA A 269 -9.17 6.89 -14.79
C ALA A 269 -7.76 7.01 -15.37
N LEU A 270 -6.93 7.80 -14.71
CA LEU A 270 -5.49 7.90 -14.97
C LEU A 270 -4.73 7.15 -13.89
N GLN A 271 -3.85 6.24 -14.29
CA GLN A 271 -2.96 5.55 -13.39
C GLN A 271 -1.61 6.25 -13.37
N LEU A 272 -1.14 6.60 -12.17
CA LEU A 272 0.17 7.20 -11.94
C LEU A 272 1.19 6.13 -11.55
N GLY A 273 2.35 6.18 -12.18
CA GLY A 273 3.53 5.39 -11.85
C GLY A 273 4.79 6.23 -11.95
N PHE A 274 5.91 5.71 -11.43
CA PHE A 274 7.20 6.38 -11.44
C PHE A 274 8.26 5.47 -12.02
N ARG A 275 9.01 5.94 -13.03
CA ARG A 275 10.09 5.21 -13.68
C ARG A 275 11.45 5.75 -13.27
N TYR A 276 12.33 4.83 -12.94
CA TYR A 276 13.75 5.08 -12.63
C TYR A 276 14.58 4.13 -13.49
N GLY A 277 15.10 4.61 -14.61
CA GLY A 277 15.78 3.77 -15.59
C GLY A 277 14.85 2.69 -16.17
N ASP A 278 15.16 1.43 -15.93
CA ASP A 278 14.36 0.26 -16.36
C ASP A 278 13.36 -0.23 -15.29
N GLN A 279 13.29 0.44 -14.13
CA GLN A 279 12.42 0.06 -13.01
C GLN A 279 11.24 1.00 -12.88
N THR A 280 10.07 0.42 -12.57
CA THR A 280 8.84 1.18 -12.33
C THR A 280 8.34 0.93 -10.91
N PHE A 281 7.89 2.00 -10.26
CA PHE A 281 7.25 1.98 -8.95
C PHE A 281 5.83 2.52 -9.05
N THR A 282 4.97 2.08 -8.15
CA THR A 282 3.64 2.66 -7.96
C THR A 282 3.63 3.52 -6.69
N PRO A 283 2.74 4.53 -6.57
CA PRO A 283 2.63 5.34 -5.36
C PRO A 283 2.34 4.53 -4.09
N ASP A 284 1.58 3.42 -4.19
CA ASP A 284 1.27 2.52 -3.10
C ASP A 284 2.49 1.75 -2.57
N SER A 285 3.56 1.67 -3.37
CA SER A 285 4.85 1.16 -2.92
C SER A 285 5.69 2.20 -2.16
N ALA A 286 5.06 3.23 -1.59
CA ALA A 286 5.74 4.34 -0.89
C ALA A 286 6.67 3.90 0.24
N LEU A 287 6.42 2.73 0.83
CA LEU A 287 7.29 2.12 1.83
C LEU A 287 8.56 1.49 1.24
N GLU A 288 8.58 1.21 -0.06
CA GLU A 288 9.74 0.67 -0.76
C GLU A 288 10.67 1.80 -1.22
N MET A 289 11.59 2.21 -0.36
CA MET A 289 12.46 3.37 -0.61
C MET A 289 13.49 3.16 -1.72
N LYS A 290 13.80 1.92 -2.07
CA LYS A 290 14.79 1.58 -3.09
C LYS A 290 14.47 0.27 -3.78
N LYS A 291 14.67 0.21 -5.09
CA LYS A 291 14.62 -1.02 -5.88
C LYS A 291 15.99 -1.62 -6.01
N ILE A 292 16.09 -2.92 -5.79
CA ILE A 292 17.38 -3.63 -5.78
C ILE A 292 17.35 -4.71 -6.83
N VAL A 293 18.41 -4.74 -7.63
CA VAL A 293 18.62 -5.73 -8.69
C VAL A 293 20.00 -6.34 -8.54
N TYR A 294 20.08 -7.67 -8.48
CA TYR A 294 21.32 -8.40 -8.54
C TYR A 294 21.66 -8.73 -10.00
N ARG A 295 22.81 -8.24 -10.50
CA ARG A 295 23.31 -8.54 -11.85
C ARG A 295 24.45 -9.55 -11.76
N LYS A 296 24.16 -10.79 -12.15
CA LYS A 296 25.15 -11.91 -12.14
C LYS A 296 26.41 -11.62 -12.95
N THR A 297 26.26 -10.96 -14.09
CA THR A 297 27.37 -10.68 -15.02
C THR A 297 28.43 -9.79 -14.44
N SER A 298 28.07 -8.87 -13.54
CA SER A 298 28.99 -7.96 -12.85
C SER A 298 29.29 -8.37 -11.41
N GLY A 299 28.60 -9.40 -10.89
CA GLY A 299 28.76 -9.85 -9.49
C GLY A 299 28.39 -8.79 -8.46
N GLY A 300 27.51 -7.83 -8.83
CA GLY A 300 27.16 -6.68 -7.99
C GLY A 300 25.67 -6.54 -7.72
N ILE A 301 25.38 -5.84 -6.64
CA ILE A 301 24.01 -5.38 -6.31
C ILE A 301 23.91 -3.96 -6.81
N PHE A 302 22.91 -3.70 -7.65
CA PHE A 302 22.55 -2.38 -8.13
C PHE A 302 21.26 -1.95 -7.45
N PHE A 303 21.14 -0.69 -7.06
CA PHE A 303 19.92 -0.18 -6.48
C PHE A 303 19.59 1.22 -7.02
N PHE A 304 18.30 1.48 -7.14
CA PHE A 304 17.73 2.78 -7.49
C PHE A 304 17.06 3.35 -6.25
N ARG A 305 17.42 4.55 -5.86
CA ARG A 305 16.76 5.25 -4.75
C ARG A 305 15.62 6.10 -5.28
N ARG A 306 14.45 5.96 -4.70
CA ARG A 306 13.28 6.78 -5.05
C ARG A 306 13.48 8.22 -4.57
N ASN A 307 12.99 9.16 -5.36
CA ASN A 307 12.88 10.56 -4.98
C ASN A 307 11.44 10.85 -4.52
N ILE A 308 11.15 10.53 -3.28
CA ILE A 308 9.79 10.66 -2.72
C ILE A 308 9.25 12.08 -2.87
N THR A 309 10.08 13.11 -2.68
CA THR A 309 9.66 14.50 -2.85
C THR A 309 9.18 14.80 -4.27
N ALA A 310 9.89 14.29 -5.30
CA ALA A 310 9.45 14.48 -6.69
C ALA A 310 8.17 13.70 -7.00
N GLU A 311 7.99 12.52 -6.39
CA GLU A 311 6.78 11.72 -6.54
C GLU A 311 5.57 12.40 -5.88
N GLU A 312 5.73 12.94 -4.67
CA GLU A 312 4.69 13.72 -3.98
C GLU A 312 4.31 14.99 -4.76
N GLN A 313 5.29 15.67 -5.36
CA GLN A 313 5.04 16.82 -6.23
C GLN A 313 4.20 16.43 -7.45
N ALA A 314 4.44 15.27 -8.06
CA ALA A 314 3.65 14.80 -9.19
C ALA A 314 2.19 14.48 -8.79
N VAL A 315 1.98 13.87 -7.61
CA VAL A 315 0.64 13.66 -7.04
C VAL A 315 -0.06 14.99 -6.80
N GLN A 316 0.63 15.96 -6.20
CA GLN A 316 0.08 17.27 -5.91
C GLN A 316 -0.32 18.03 -7.18
N LEU A 317 0.51 17.96 -8.24
CA LEU A 317 0.19 18.59 -9.53
C LEU A 317 -1.12 18.07 -10.14
N LEU A 318 -1.38 16.76 -10.06
CA LEU A 318 -2.63 16.18 -10.55
C LEU A 318 -3.83 16.63 -9.71
N THR A 319 -3.67 16.70 -8.40
CA THR A 319 -4.72 17.14 -7.48
C THR A 319 -5.03 18.62 -7.68
N ASP A 320 -4.00 19.47 -7.79
CA ASP A 320 -4.16 20.92 -8.04
C ASP A 320 -4.80 21.20 -9.39
N ALA A 321 -4.58 20.31 -10.37
CA ALA A 321 -5.23 20.37 -11.69
C ALA A 321 -6.69 19.84 -11.68
N GLY A 322 -7.24 19.52 -10.51
CA GLY A 322 -8.65 19.18 -10.32
C GLY A 322 -8.99 17.69 -10.42
N LEU A 323 -8.01 16.81 -10.43
CA LEU A 323 -8.25 15.38 -10.31
C LEU A 323 -8.43 14.96 -8.85
N GLN A 324 -9.34 14.02 -8.64
CA GLN A 324 -9.55 13.36 -7.36
C GLN A 324 -8.79 12.03 -7.34
N GLN A 325 -8.02 11.79 -6.29
CA GLN A 325 -7.37 10.51 -6.08
C GLN A 325 -8.41 9.47 -5.62
N LEU A 326 -8.59 8.41 -6.40
CA LEU A 326 -9.51 7.30 -6.08
C LEU A 326 -8.89 6.28 -5.14
N ASN A 327 -7.62 6.04 -5.32
CA ASN A 327 -6.77 5.19 -4.49
C ASN A 327 -5.31 5.62 -4.68
N ASP A 328 -4.37 4.89 -4.10
CA ASP A 328 -2.95 5.26 -4.12
C ASP A 328 -2.38 5.47 -5.55
N THR A 329 -2.94 4.84 -6.57
CA THR A 329 -2.42 4.86 -7.95
C THR A 329 -3.34 5.55 -8.96
N HIS A 330 -4.65 5.64 -8.69
CA HIS A 330 -5.63 6.09 -9.70
C HIS A 330 -6.23 7.44 -9.37
N PHE A 331 -6.37 8.25 -10.41
CA PHE A 331 -6.93 9.58 -10.39
C PHE A 331 -8.08 9.69 -11.38
N SER A 332 -9.15 10.37 -11.02
CA SER A 332 -10.30 10.62 -11.88
C SER A 332 -10.86 12.02 -11.66
N LEU A 333 -11.76 12.45 -12.53
CA LEU A 333 -12.52 13.67 -12.32
C LEU A 333 -13.49 13.50 -11.15
N SER A 334 -13.77 14.61 -10.45
CA SER A 334 -14.76 14.61 -9.39
C SER A 334 -16.13 14.22 -9.94
N PRO A 335 -16.92 13.38 -9.26
CA PRO A 335 -18.29 13.06 -9.64
C PRO A 335 -19.22 14.27 -9.73
N GLU A 336 -18.83 15.39 -9.12
CA GLU A 336 -19.60 16.65 -9.13
C GLU A 336 -19.41 17.44 -10.45
N ALA A 337 -18.51 17.03 -11.35
CA ALA A 337 -18.27 17.64 -12.65
C ALA A 337 -18.61 16.67 -13.80
N PRO A 338 -19.89 16.28 -13.97
CA PRO A 338 -20.28 15.23 -14.91
C PRO A 338 -20.14 15.61 -16.40
N GLU A 339 -19.85 16.87 -16.72
CA GLU A 339 -19.83 17.38 -18.09
C GLU A 339 -18.48 17.19 -18.81
N LYS A 340 -17.40 16.85 -18.09
CA LYS A 340 -16.07 16.69 -18.69
C LYS A 340 -15.60 15.25 -18.66
N THR A 341 -15.04 14.79 -19.77
CA THR A 341 -14.37 13.51 -19.83
C THR A 341 -12.90 13.63 -19.43
N ILE A 342 -12.26 12.55 -18.98
CA ILE A 342 -10.82 12.53 -18.68
C ILE A 342 -9.99 12.95 -19.92
N VAL A 343 -10.44 12.61 -21.13
CA VAL A 343 -9.73 12.97 -22.36
C VAL A 343 -9.79 14.48 -22.61
N GLU A 344 -10.91 15.14 -22.30
CA GLU A 344 -11.02 16.59 -22.35
C GLU A 344 -10.14 17.27 -21.31
N TRP A 345 -10.08 16.70 -20.12
CA TRP A 345 -9.19 17.18 -19.08
C TRP A 345 -7.72 17.06 -19.52
N ILE A 346 -7.30 15.93 -20.12
CA ILE A 346 -5.97 15.74 -20.67
C ILE A 346 -5.67 16.81 -21.71
N ASN A 347 -6.61 17.08 -22.62
CA ASN A 347 -6.43 18.08 -23.67
C ASN A 347 -6.31 19.49 -23.10
N SER A 348 -7.10 19.85 -22.08
CA SER A 348 -7.05 21.18 -21.45
C SER A 348 -5.80 21.40 -20.59
N HIS A 349 -5.14 20.34 -20.12
CA HIS A 349 -3.92 20.41 -19.29
C HIS A 349 -2.67 19.90 -20.03
N ARG A 350 -2.73 19.84 -21.36
CA ARG A 350 -1.69 19.23 -22.21
C ARG A 350 -0.29 19.79 -21.96
N GLU A 351 -0.12 21.10 -21.87
CA GLU A 351 1.19 21.72 -21.65
C GLU A 351 1.80 21.29 -20.31
N MET A 352 1.03 21.33 -19.25
CA MET A 352 1.45 20.88 -17.91
C MET A 352 1.81 19.40 -17.92
N LEU A 353 0.98 18.56 -18.56
CA LEU A 353 1.20 17.13 -18.63
C LEU A 353 2.47 16.78 -19.43
N GLN A 354 2.72 17.44 -20.57
CA GLN A 354 3.92 17.20 -21.39
C GLN A 354 5.22 17.64 -20.66
N GLN A 355 5.16 18.65 -19.80
CA GLN A 355 6.31 19.12 -19.03
C GLN A 355 6.63 18.23 -17.83
N SER A 356 5.62 17.62 -17.23
CA SER A 356 5.77 16.95 -15.93
C SER A 356 5.58 15.44 -15.96
N PHE A 357 4.93 14.90 -17.01
CA PHE A 357 4.56 13.49 -17.10
C PHE A 357 4.91 12.88 -18.45
N HIS A 358 5.25 11.61 -18.42
CA HIS A 358 5.30 10.79 -19.63
C HIS A 358 3.94 10.12 -19.81
N LEU A 359 3.17 10.60 -20.81
CA LEU A 359 1.84 10.05 -21.08
C LEU A 359 1.95 8.75 -21.88
N THR A 360 1.29 7.71 -21.39
CA THR A 360 1.12 6.44 -22.10
C THR A 360 -0.35 6.11 -22.22
N CYS A 361 -0.77 5.68 -23.40
CA CYS A 361 -2.15 5.26 -23.66
C CYS A 361 -2.18 3.77 -23.96
N ASN A 362 -2.59 2.99 -22.96
CA ASN A 362 -2.88 1.57 -23.13
C ASN A 362 -4.34 1.34 -22.73
N MET A 363 -5.23 1.32 -23.71
CA MET A 363 -6.63 1.00 -23.51
C MET A 363 -6.96 -0.30 -24.25
N GLY A 364 -6.87 -1.44 -23.61
CA GLY A 364 -7.31 -2.71 -24.13
C GLY A 364 -7.05 -2.86 -25.64
N ASN A 365 -8.13 -2.94 -26.45
CA ASN A 365 -8.05 -2.95 -27.92
C ASN A 365 -8.23 -1.56 -28.57
N THR A 366 -8.46 -0.48 -27.81
CA THR A 366 -8.71 0.87 -28.34
C THR A 366 -7.62 1.82 -27.85
N HIS A 367 -6.80 2.31 -28.79
CA HIS A 367 -5.77 3.29 -28.48
C HIS A 367 -6.31 4.70 -28.77
N TYR A 368 -6.43 5.55 -27.74
CA TYR A 368 -6.75 6.95 -27.94
C TYR A 368 -5.51 7.73 -28.38
N CYS A 369 -5.69 8.53 -29.43
CA CYS A 369 -4.67 9.45 -29.91
C CYS A 369 -4.73 10.74 -29.09
N LEU A 370 -3.65 11.06 -28.39
CA LEU A 370 -3.48 12.31 -27.64
C LEU A 370 -2.74 13.39 -28.44
N ASP A 371 -2.50 13.16 -29.74
CA ASP A 371 -1.86 14.15 -30.61
C ASP A 371 -2.73 15.40 -30.72
N GLU A 372 -2.09 16.57 -30.88
CA GLU A 372 -2.78 17.82 -31.05
C GLU A 372 -3.59 17.80 -32.37
N ILE A 373 -4.84 18.24 -32.30
CA ILE A 373 -5.72 18.37 -33.47
C ILE A 373 -5.60 19.81 -33.99
N ARG A 374 -5.03 19.99 -35.16
CA ARG A 374 -4.90 21.29 -35.83
C ARG A 374 -5.74 21.32 -37.09
N ILE A 375 -6.34 22.47 -37.38
CA ILE A 375 -7.06 22.71 -38.63
C ILE A 375 -6.19 23.58 -39.51
N GLU A 376 -5.83 23.06 -40.69
CA GLU A 376 -5.16 23.81 -41.75
C GLU A 376 -6.18 24.17 -42.80
N GLN A 377 -6.23 25.44 -43.19
CA GLN A 377 -7.09 25.97 -44.26
C GLN A 377 -6.20 26.39 -45.42
N SER A 378 -6.52 25.93 -46.61
CA SER A 378 -5.89 26.39 -47.86
C SER A 378 -6.95 26.85 -48.83
N CYS A 379 -6.74 28.03 -49.42
CA CYS A 379 -7.55 28.54 -50.52
C CYS A 379 -6.76 28.30 -51.81
N ASP A 380 -7.41 27.78 -52.85
CA ASP A 380 -6.84 27.67 -54.17
C ASP A 380 -7.26 28.92 -54.97
N ASP A 381 -6.29 29.78 -55.31
CA ASP A 381 -6.52 31.08 -55.97
C ASP A 381 -6.66 30.97 -57.49
N GLU A 382 -6.63 29.78 -58.09
CA GLU A 382 -6.58 29.58 -59.52
C GLU A 382 -7.93 29.32 -60.21
N VAL A 383 -9.06 29.27 -59.48
CA VAL A 383 -10.39 29.02 -60.11
C VAL A 383 -11.40 30.02 -59.58
N ASP A 384 -12.29 30.49 -60.46
CA ASP A 384 -13.35 31.50 -60.25
C ASP A 384 -14.40 31.17 -59.15
N TRP A 385 -14.19 30.08 -58.39
CA TRP A 385 -15.00 29.64 -57.25
C TRP A 385 -14.10 29.37 -56.08
N PHE A 386 -14.36 29.97 -54.94
CA PHE A 386 -13.65 29.72 -53.66
C PHE A 386 -13.82 28.27 -53.23
N GLU A 387 -12.83 27.43 -53.50
CA GLU A 387 -12.75 26.10 -52.94
C GLU A 387 -11.95 26.18 -51.60
N LEU A 388 -12.67 26.20 -50.50
CA LEU A 388 -12.04 26.15 -49.17
C LEU A 388 -11.70 24.70 -48.82
N ARG A 389 -10.42 24.34 -48.83
CA ARG A 389 -9.96 23.04 -48.41
C ARG A 389 -9.54 23.10 -46.96
N ILE A 390 -10.28 22.35 -46.11
CA ILE A 390 -9.99 22.25 -44.70
C ILE A 390 -9.42 20.86 -44.44
N THR A 391 -8.22 20.82 -43.89
CA THR A 391 -7.52 19.58 -43.51
C THR A 391 -7.28 19.56 -42.00
N VAL A 392 -7.61 18.44 -41.38
CA VAL A 392 -7.30 18.19 -39.99
C VAL A 392 -5.97 17.47 -39.90
N VAL A 393 -5.05 18.01 -39.12
CA VAL A 393 -3.73 17.43 -38.84
C VAL A 393 -3.72 16.91 -37.45
N ILE A 394 -3.38 15.61 -37.28
CA ILE A 394 -3.34 14.90 -36.02
C ILE A 394 -2.03 14.13 -35.99
N GLY A 395 -1.04 14.64 -35.29
CA GLY A 395 0.34 14.12 -35.34
C GLY A 395 0.83 14.12 -36.81
N ASN A 396 1.09 12.94 -37.38
CA ASN A 396 1.54 12.75 -38.75
C ASN A 396 0.38 12.51 -39.77
N LEU A 397 -0.85 12.43 -39.28
CA LEU A 397 -2.01 12.17 -40.13
C LEU A 397 -2.61 13.48 -40.65
N ARG A 398 -2.95 13.49 -41.94
CA ARG A 398 -3.68 14.58 -42.59
C ARG A 398 -5.01 14.04 -43.13
N ILE A 399 -6.11 14.50 -42.55
CA ILE A 399 -7.45 13.99 -42.84
C ILE A 399 -8.33 15.16 -43.37
N PRO A 400 -8.97 15.02 -44.54
CA PRO A 400 -9.92 16.03 -45.00
C PRO A 400 -11.04 16.24 -43.96
N PHE A 401 -11.38 17.50 -43.66
CA PHE A 401 -12.40 17.84 -42.68
C PHE A 401 -13.77 17.22 -42.99
N SER A 402 -14.07 17.03 -44.27
CA SER A 402 -15.29 16.37 -44.75
C SER A 402 -15.50 14.95 -44.19
N ARG A 403 -14.42 14.24 -43.81
CA ARG A 403 -14.51 12.91 -43.19
C ARG A 403 -15.18 12.92 -41.80
N PHE A 404 -15.14 14.05 -41.11
CA PHE A 404 -15.74 14.23 -39.79
C PHE A 404 -17.22 14.67 -39.86
N ARG A 405 -17.73 15.04 -41.09
CA ARG A 405 -19.08 15.55 -41.28
C ARG A 405 -20.15 14.71 -40.60
N LYS A 406 -20.15 13.39 -40.82
CA LYS A 406 -21.16 12.50 -40.27
C LYS A 406 -21.14 12.51 -38.72
N HIS A 407 -19.96 12.51 -38.12
CA HIS A 407 -19.79 12.52 -36.68
C HIS A 407 -20.23 13.85 -36.09
N ILE A 408 -19.90 14.97 -36.73
CA ILE A 408 -20.32 16.30 -36.28
C ILE A 408 -21.84 16.46 -36.35
N LEU A 409 -22.48 16.04 -37.44
CA LEU A 409 -23.93 16.14 -37.62
C LEU A 409 -24.72 15.17 -36.72
N GLU A 410 -24.13 14.02 -36.36
CA GLU A 410 -24.71 13.04 -35.42
C GLU A 410 -24.32 13.30 -33.97
N GLU A 411 -23.62 14.40 -33.68
CA GLU A 411 -23.08 14.77 -32.35
C GLU A 411 -22.22 13.66 -31.71
N LYS A 412 -21.55 12.84 -32.56
CA LYS A 412 -20.66 11.78 -32.12
C LYS A 412 -19.25 12.31 -31.96
N ARG A 413 -18.76 12.33 -30.73
CA ARG A 413 -17.44 12.87 -30.42
C ARG A 413 -16.29 11.91 -30.75
N GLU A 414 -16.52 10.60 -30.70
CA GLU A 414 -15.50 9.60 -30.96
C GLU A 414 -15.33 9.36 -32.47
N TYR A 415 -14.09 9.45 -32.95
CA TYR A 415 -13.75 9.19 -34.35
C TYR A 415 -12.56 8.25 -34.44
N LEU A 416 -12.74 7.13 -35.20
CA LEU A 416 -11.67 6.15 -35.40
C LEU A 416 -10.76 6.63 -36.55
N LEU A 417 -9.47 6.83 -36.22
CA LEU A 417 -8.45 7.21 -37.20
C LEU A 417 -8.11 6.05 -38.15
N PRO A 418 -7.56 6.33 -39.32
CA PRO A 418 -7.16 5.30 -40.28
C PRO A 418 -6.09 4.32 -39.77
N ASP A 419 -5.33 4.72 -38.74
CA ASP A 419 -4.30 3.88 -38.10
C ASP A 419 -4.85 3.04 -36.94
N GLY A 420 -6.17 3.07 -36.69
CA GLY A 420 -6.84 2.31 -35.63
C GLY A 420 -6.88 3.00 -34.27
N ARG A 421 -6.32 4.21 -34.14
CA ARG A 421 -6.44 5.01 -32.92
C ARG A 421 -7.78 5.75 -32.88
N MET A 422 -8.31 5.99 -31.71
CA MET A 422 -9.53 6.78 -31.48
C MET A 422 -9.17 8.21 -31.10
N ILE A 423 -9.91 9.20 -31.59
CA ILE A 423 -9.82 10.60 -31.14
C ILE A 423 -11.16 11.08 -30.63
N LEU A 424 -11.12 12.08 -29.74
CA LEU A 424 -12.30 12.87 -29.39
C LEU A 424 -12.28 14.17 -30.19
N LEU A 425 -13.35 14.40 -30.97
CA LEU A 425 -13.53 15.65 -31.73
C LEU A 425 -13.78 16.80 -30.73
N PRO A 426 -13.13 17.96 -30.92
CA PRO A 426 -13.35 19.14 -30.07
C PRO A 426 -14.83 19.55 -30.05
N GLU A 427 -15.35 19.85 -28.85
CA GLU A 427 -16.76 20.21 -28.66
C GLU A 427 -17.16 21.44 -29.47
N GLU A 428 -16.26 22.41 -29.58
CA GLU A 428 -16.45 23.61 -30.39
C GLU A 428 -16.72 23.32 -31.88
N TRP A 429 -16.34 22.13 -32.39
CA TRP A 429 -16.62 21.78 -33.80
C TRP A 429 -18.11 21.54 -34.03
N PHE A 430 -18.84 21.03 -33.05
CA PHE A 430 -20.27 20.74 -33.15
C PHE A 430 -21.08 22.05 -33.23
N SER A 431 -20.72 23.05 -32.47
CA SER A 431 -21.37 24.35 -32.50
C SER A 431 -20.93 25.22 -33.70
N LYS A 432 -19.62 25.18 -34.04
CA LYS A 432 -19.03 26.10 -35.03
C LYS A 432 -19.22 25.64 -36.46
N TYR A 433 -19.17 24.33 -36.69
CA TYR A 433 -19.15 23.80 -38.07
C TYR A 433 -20.42 23.03 -38.46
N ALA A 434 -21.35 22.73 -37.56
CA ALA A 434 -22.57 21.99 -37.89
C ALA A 434 -23.37 22.69 -39.04
N ASN A 435 -23.65 23.98 -38.88
CA ASN A 435 -24.37 24.77 -39.88
C ASN A 435 -23.64 24.84 -41.23
N LEU A 436 -22.31 24.91 -41.24
CA LEU A 436 -21.52 24.95 -42.49
C LEU A 436 -21.54 23.59 -43.19
N LEU A 437 -21.56 22.50 -42.45
CA LEU A 437 -21.60 21.14 -42.97
C LEU A 437 -23.00 20.71 -43.46
N GLU A 438 -24.07 21.34 -42.96
CA GLU A 438 -25.42 21.15 -43.45
C GLU A 438 -25.62 21.79 -44.83
N ILE A 439 -25.06 22.99 -45.05
CA ILE A 439 -25.21 23.78 -46.26
C ILE A 439 -24.22 23.33 -47.37
N GLY A 440 -23.08 22.80 -47.00
CA GLY A 440 -22.01 22.41 -47.90
C GLY A 440 -22.38 21.21 -48.79
N ILE A 441 -22.18 21.36 -50.13
CA ILE A 441 -22.31 20.26 -51.09
C ILE A 441 -20.98 19.50 -51.11
N GLN A 442 -21.02 18.21 -50.87
CA GLN A 442 -19.83 17.35 -50.94
C GLN A 442 -19.52 17.03 -52.40
N THR A 443 -18.35 17.41 -52.88
CA THR A 443 -17.86 17.02 -54.23
C THR A 443 -17.01 15.74 -54.11
N GLU A 444 -16.89 14.98 -55.23
CA GLU A 444 -16.13 13.69 -55.22
C GLU A 444 -14.63 13.85 -54.92
N LYS A 445 -14.11 15.05 -54.78
CA LYS A 445 -12.71 15.36 -54.50
C LYS A 445 -12.43 15.89 -53.07
N GLY A 446 -13.39 15.96 -52.19
CA GLY A 446 -13.19 16.43 -50.82
C GLY A 446 -14.40 17.08 -50.20
#